data_8a7a2889b37fcf857c30b3131c01fc8f
#
_entry.id   8a7a2889b37fcf857c30b3131c01fc8f
#
_cell.length_a   1.000
_cell.length_b   1.000
_cell.length_c   1.000
_cell.angle_alpha   90.00
_cell.angle_beta   90.00
_cell.angle_gamma   90.00
#
_symmetry.space_group_name_H-M   'P 1'
#
loop_
_entity.id
_entity.type
_entity.pdbx_description
1 polymer ?
#
loop_
_entity_poly.entity_id
_entity_poly.type
_entity_poly.pdbx_seq_one_letter_code
_entity_poly.pdbx_strand_id
1 'polypeptide(L)'
;MGSKWTTVSINDIKLPEKYSCVGGPFGSSLSQKHYVDSGVPVIRGTNLAGDIFSESDFVFVSPDKANELQRNMAFRGDIVFTQRGTLGQVALIPEDSLYEKYIVSQSQMKLTVNPKQADAYFIYTYFRTNEAKALIENNAIVGGVPHINLGILKEFKLRLPPLSEQKRISEVSKSIDNKINLNRQINQTLEQMSQTLFKSWFVDFDPVIDNALDAGNPIPEALQSRAELRQKVRNSADFKPLPADIRTLFPAEFEETELGWVPKGWRIESFSEIAQLVKENVKSEDISSEVHYVGLEHLERKHIFITNYGNGRDVSSNKSAFNKGDLLFGKLRPYFHKVAITPFSGICSTDILVFRAKEKYYKSLMAMYVFTDEFVAYANLRSIGTRMPRAEAKDLLKYRIV
;
A
#
# COMPACT_ATOMS: atom_id res chain seq x y z
N MET A 1 7.73 -5.83 -43.19
CA MET A 1 9.00 -5.10 -43.06
C MET A 1 9.13 -4.70 -41.59
N GLY A 2 10.08 -5.28 -40.83
CA GLY A 2 10.29 -4.92 -39.44
C GLY A 2 10.73 -3.48 -39.33
N SER A 3 10.10 -2.70 -38.46
CA SER A 3 10.49 -1.31 -38.18
C SER A 3 11.94 -1.29 -37.66
N LYS A 4 12.74 -0.40 -38.21
CA LYS A 4 14.17 -0.34 -37.91
C LYS A 4 14.34 0.46 -36.60
N TRP A 5 14.51 -0.23 -35.47
CA TRP A 5 14.83 0.39 -34.20
C TRP A 5 16.24 0.96 -34.23
N THR A 6 16.40 2.22 -33.81
CA THR A 6 17.70 2.90 -33.74
C THR A 6 18.20 2.95 -32.29
N THR A 7 19.49 2.90 -32.11
CA THR A 7 20.08 3.09 -30.78
C THR A 7 20.33 4.60 -30.56
N VAL A 8 19.76 5.13 -29.48
CA VAL A 8 19.89 6.54 -29.08
C VAL A 8 20.30 6.63 -27.63
N SER A 9 20.91 7.74 -27.24
CA SER A 9 21.13 8.07 -25.81
C SER A 9 19.99 8.93 -25.26
N ILE A 10 19.86 8.98 -23.93
CA ILE A 10 18.94 9.93 -23.29
C ILE A 10 19.26 11.36 -23.66
N ASN A 11 20.55 11.68 -23.85
CA ASN A 11 20.96 13.01 -24.28
C ASN A 11 20.43 13.40 -25.66
N ASP A 12 20.25 12.43 -26.56
CA ASP A 12 19.72 12.67 -27.90
C ASP A 12 18.23 12.98 -27.90
N ILE A 13 17.48 12.40 -26.96
CA ILE A 13 15.99 12.49 -26.90
C ILE A 13 15.46 13.46 -25.85
N LYS A 14 16.33 14.06 -25.04
CA LYS A 14 15.88 15.11 -24.10
C LYS A 14 15.44 16.36 -24.87
N LEU A 15 14.51 17.12 -24.32
CA LEU A 15 14.10 18.38 -24.89
C LEU A 15 15.34 19.32 -25.01
N PRO A 16 15.57 19.97 -26.18
CA PRO A 16 16.73 20.85 -26.39
C PRO A 16 16.56 22.22 -25.69
N GLU A 17 16.12 22.21 -24.44
CA GLU A 17 15.88 23.37 -23.61
C GLU A 17 16.72 23.31 -22.34
N LYS A 18 16.90 24.49 -21.74
CA LYS A 18 17.61 24.62 -20.47
C LYS A 18 16.81 23.89 -19.37
N TYR A 19 17.50 23.11 -18.56
CA TYR A 19 16.90 22.37 -17.44
C TYR A 19 15.98 21.19 -17.82
N SER A 20 16.02 20.71 -19.07
CA SER A 20 15.27 19.52 -19.51
C SER A 20 15.75 18.21 -18.88
N CYS A 21 17.00 18.15 -18.43
CA CYS A 21 17.55 17.00 -17.70
C CYS A 21 18.44 17.50 -16.57
N VAL A 22 17.94 17.43 -15.34
CA VAL A 22 18.60 17.99 -14.15
C VAL A 22 18.41 17.10 -12.93
N GLY A 23 19.38 17.17 -12.01
CA GLY A 23 19.24 16.59 -10.67
C GLY A 23 18.60 17.54 -9.68
N GLY A 24 18.28 17.02 -8.50
CA GLY A 24 17.81 17.84 -7.40
C GLY A 24 18.86 18.83 -6.88
N PRO A 25 18.45 19.75 -6.01
CA PRO A 25 19.33 20.80 -5.48
C PRO A 25 20.42 20.22 -4.60
N PHE A 26 21.61 20.82 -4.63
CA PHE A 26 22.74 20.36 -3.85
C PHE A 26 22.78 20.94 -2.43
N GLY A 27 23.33 20.15 -1.49
CA GLY A 27 23.70 20.60 -0.15
C GLY A 27 22.52 21.17 0.63
N SER A 28 22.71 22.35 1.21
CA SER A 28 21.72 23.04 2.04
C SER A 28 20.67 23.82 1.26
N SER A 29 20.71 23.80 -0.09
CA SER A 29 19.76 24.54 -0.92
C SER A 29 18.30 24.08 -0.72
N LEU A 30 18.08 22.80 -0.38
CA LEU A 30 16.81 22.25 0.03
C LEU A 30 17.02 21.33 1.24
N SER A 31 16.42 21.67 2.37
CA SER A 31 16.47 20.91 3.62
C SER A 31 15.15 21.04 4.38
N GLN A 32 14.97 20.29 5.46
CA GLN A 32 13.76 20.35 6.30
C GLN A 32 13.39 21.77 6.76
N LYS A 33 14.37 22.67 6.90
CA LYS A 33 14.14 24.06 7.29
C LYS A 33 13.32 24.88 6.29
N HIS A 34 13.23 24.39 5.04
CA HIS A 34 12.52 25.08 3.96
C HIS A 34 11.10 24.49 3.75
N TYR A 35 10.76 23.45 4.51
CA TYR A 35 9.45 22.83 4.37
C TYR A 35 8.38 23.63 5.10
N VAL A 36 7.24 23.74 4.45
CA VAL A 36 6.03 24.45 4.91
C VAL A 36 4.81 23.52 4.77
N ASP A 37 3.71 23.88 5.39
CA ASP A 37 2.49 23.04 5.38
C ASP A 37 1.80 23.02 4.00
N SER A 38 1.98 24.08 3.18
CA SER A 38 1.39 24.15 1.85
C SER A 38 2.27 24.98 0.92
N GLY A 39 2.15 24.74 -0.39
CA GLY A 39 2.95 25.46 -1.40
C GLY A 39 3.24 24.61 -2.63
N VAL A 40 4.50 24.62 -3.09
CA VAL A 40 4.94 23.78 -4.22
C VAL A 40 5.44 22.44 -3.68
N PRO A 41 4.86 21.29 -4.14
CA PRO A 41 5.22 19.97 -3.62
C PRO A 41 6.63 19.56 -4.05
N VAL A 42 7.28 18.79 -3.17
CA VAL A 42 8.63 18.26 -3.37
C VAL A 42 8.54 16.75 -3.63
N ILE A 43 9.01 16.32 -4.80
CA ILE A 43 9.08 14.90 -5.17
C ILE A 43 10.25 14.25 -4.44
N ARG A 44 9.97 13.20 -3.66
CA ARG A 44 10.94 12.39 -2.94
C ARG A 44 10.87 10.93 -3.41
N GLY A 45 11.80 10.09 -2.97
CA GLY A 45 11.79 8.66 -3.32
C GLY A 45 10.49 7.93 -2.96
N THR A 46 9.79 8.37 -1.91
CA THR A 46 8.47 7.83 -1.54
C THR A 46 7.40 8.07 -2.61
N ASN A 47 7.54 9.13 -3.41
CA ASN A 47 6.61 9.46 -4.48
C ASN A 47 6.87 8.65 -5.78
N LEU A 48 7.97 7.87 -5.83
CA LEU A 48 8.34 6.99 -6.95
C LEU A 48 8.20 5.50 -6.62
N ALA A 49 7.71 5.18 -5.42
CA ALA A 49 7.61 3.78 -4.98
C ALA A 49 6.69 2.95 -5.89
N GLY A 50 7.17 1.77 -6.30
CA GLY A 50 6.44 0.89 -7.21
C GLY A 50 6.38 1.37 -8.65
N ASP A 51 7.31 2.26 -9.04
CA ASP A 51 7.41 2.83 -10.40
C ASP A 51 6.13 3.55 -10.86
N ILE A 52 5.39 4.13 -9.91
CA ILE A 52 4.18 4.93 -10.14
C ILE A 52 4.38 6.27 -9.45
N PHE A 53 3.91 7.36 -10.06
CA PHE A 53 3.90 8.66 -9.42
C PHE A 53 2.80 8.71 -8.35
N SER A 54 3.23 8.74 -7.08
CA SER A 54 2.32 8.87 -5.94
C SER A 54 2.14 10.34 -5.56
N GLU A 55 0.91 10.80 -5.52
CA GLU A 55 0.54 12.16 -5.13
C GLU A 55 0.22 12.29 -3.63
N SER A 56 0.62 11.31 -2.83
CA SER A 56 0.48 11.34 -1.37
C SER A 56 1.76 11.76 -0.66
N ASP A 57 1.62 12.19 0.59
CA ASP A 57 2.73 12.44 1.52
C ASP A 57 3.79 13.45 1.02
N PHE A 58 3.38 14.43 0.25
CA PHE A 58 4.27 15.52 -0.14
C PHE A 58 4.68 16.36 1.07
N VAL A 59 5.92 16.81 1.04
CA VAL A 59 6.35 18.01 1.76
C VAL A 59 6.35 19.16 0.76
N PHE A 60 6.18 20.39 1.25
CA PHE A 60 6.03 21.56 0.39
C PHE A 60 7.14 22.58 0.66
N VAL A 61 7.40 23.42 -0.32
CA VAL A 61 8.20 24.62 -0.16
C VAL A 61 7.37 25.85 -0.53
N SER A 62 7.74 27.01 0.02
CA SER A 62 7.07 28.26 -0.35
C SER A 62 7.25 28.58 -1.84
N PRO A 63 6.33 29.34 -2.47
CA PRO A 63 6.48 29.78 -3.85
C PRO A 63 7.81 30.49 -4.11
N ASP A 64 8.28 31.33 -3.18
CA ASP A 64 9.57 32.02 -3.30
C ASP A 64 10.73 31.05 -3.31
N LYS A 65 10.70 30.06 -2.42
CA LYS A 65 11.73 29.01 -2.39
C LYS A 65 11.71 28.14 -3.65
N ALA A 66 10.54 27.84 -4.19
CA ALA A 66 10.42 27.16 -5.46
C ALA A 66 11.02 27.97 -6.62
N ASN A 67 10.83 29.29 -6.63
CA ASN A 67 11.42 30.19 -7.63
C ASN A 67 12.95 30.23 -7.55
N GLU A 68 13.55 30.20 -6.35
CA GLU A 68 14.99 30.03 -6.17
C GLU A 68 15.50 28.70 -6.77
N LEU A 69 14.66 27.65 -6.71
CA LEU A 69 14.96 26.31 -7.20
C LEU A 69 14.44 26.07 -8.63
N GLN A 70 14.23 27.10 -9.43
CA GLN A 70 13.64 27.01 -10.78
C GLN A 70 14.31 25.94 -11.66
N ARG A 71 15.62 25.77 -11.58
CA ARG A 71 16.37 24.76 -12.33
C ARG A 71 15.98 23.31 -11.95
N ASN A 72 15.44 23.12 -10.75
CA ASN A 72 15.08 21.82 -10.20
C ASN A 72 13.56 21.55 -10.26
N MET A 73 12.82 22.38 -10.98
CA MET A 73 11.39 22.19 -11.19
C MET A 73 11.15 21.05 -12.15
N ALA A 74 10.10 20.28 -11.86
CA ALA A 74 9.52 19.27 -12.73
C ALA A 74 8.06 19.64 -13.02
N PHE A 75 7.58 19.21 -14.17
CA PHE A 75 6.25 19.53 -14.68
C PHE A 75 5.52 18.24 -15.13
N ARG A 76 4.23 18.34 -15.40
CA ARG A 76 3.46 17.27 -16.02
C ARG A 76 4.17 16.77 -17.29
N GLY A 77 4.22 15.46 -17.48
CA GLY A 77 4.95 14.82 -18.59
C GLY A 77 6.47 14.62 -18.36
N ASP A 78 7.04 15.16 -17.28
CA ASP A 78 8.43 14.87 -16.93
C ASP A 78 8.58 13.47 -16.31
N ILE A 79 9.68 12.80 -16.64
CA ILE A 79 10.08 11.52 -16.04
C ILE A 79 11.03 11.82 -14.88
N VAL A 80 10.76 11.25 -13.72
CA VAL A 80 11.58 11.40 -12.53
C VAL A 80 12.25 10.08 -12.17
N PHE A 81 13.54 10.11 -11.91
CA PHE A 81 14.38 8.96 -11.55
C PHE A 81 14.93 9.11 -10.15
N THR A 82 15.13 8.01 -9.45
CA THR A 82 15.93 8.01 -8.23
C THR A 82 17.42 8.08 -8.55
N GLN A 83 18.07 9.14 -8.10
CA GLN A 83 19.51 9.34 -8.24
C GLN A 83 20.30 8.63 -7.15
N ARG A 84 19.81 8.62 -5.91
CA ARG A 84 20.46 8.05 -4.72
C ARG A 84 19.44 7.33 -3.83
N GLY A 85 19.83 6.19 -3.30
CA GLY A 85 18.97 5.34 -2.45
C GLY A 85 18.48 4.12 -3.21
N THR A 86 17.17 3.94 -3.32
CA THR A 86 16.56 2.82 -4.06
C THR A 86 16.68 3.08 -5.57
N LEU A 87 17.82 2.72 -6.15
CA LEU A 87 18.05 2.91 -7.58
C LEU A 87 17.06 2.11 -8.43
N GLY A 88 16.87 2.55 -9.67
CA GLY A 88 15.94 1.92 -10.61
C GLY A 88 14.48 2.33 -10.46
N GLN A 89 14.12 3.05 -9.40
CA GLN A 89 12.78 3.65 -9.33
C GLN A 89 12.64 4.78 -10.34
N VAL A 90 11.52 4.76 -11.06
CA VAL A 90 11.16 5.75 -12.07
C VAL A 90 9.66 6.05 -12.01
N ALA A 91 9.28 7.30 -12.22
CA ALA A 91 7.88 7.68 -12.32
C ALA A 91 7.69 8.74 -13.41
N LEU A 92 6.56 8.74 -14.07
CA LEU A 92 6.11 9.79 -14.99
C LEU A 92 5.08 10.65 -14.26
N ILE A 93 5.30 11.96 -14.24
CA ILE A 93 4.31 12.90 -13.69
C ILE A 93 3.11 12.92 -14.64
N PRO A 94 1.89 12.54 -14.18
CA PRO A 94 0.71 12.48 -15.05
C PRO A 94 0.32 13.85 -15.60
N GLU A 95 -0.32 13.85 -16.77
CA GLU A 95 -0.86 15.09 -17.36
C GLU A 95 -2.00 15.70 -16.55
N ASP A 96 -2.74 14.88 -15.82
CA ASP A 96 -3.85 15.24 -14.93
C ASP A 96 -3.47 15.32 -13.46
N SER A 97 -2.16 15.36 -13.14
CA SER A 97 -1.68 15.44 -11.76
C SER A 97 -2.21 16.68 -11.02
N LEU A 98 -2.33 16.58 -9.70
CA LEU A 98 -2.95 17.62 -8.84
C LEU A 98 -2.26 18.98 -8.97
N TYR A 99 -0.94 18.99 -9.16
CA TYR A 99 -0.15 20.21 -9.24
C TYR A 99 0.45 20.38 -10.64
N GLU A 100 0.62 21.61 -11.06
CA GLU A 100 1.23 21.92 -12.36
C GLU A 100 2.76 21.84 -12.33
N LYS A 101 3.35 22.07 -11.15
CA LYS A 101 4.81 22.12 -10.95
C LYS A 101 5.21 21.50 -9.63
N TYR A 102 6.39 20.95 -9.62
CA TYR A 102 7.01 20.26 -8.50
C TYR A 102 8.47 20.66 -8.37
N ILE A 103 9.08 20.45 -7.21
CA ILE A 103 10.53 20.49 -7.03
C ILE A 103 11.02 19.04 -6.87
N VAL A 104 12.04 18.63 -7.63
CA VAL A 104 12.68 17.33 -7.38
C VAL A 104 13.63 17.46 -6.19
N SER A 105 13.57 16.50 -5.26
CA SER A 105 14.45 16.51 -4.10
C SER A 105 15.87 16.09 -4.48
N GLN A 106 16.80 16.26 -3.53
CA GLN A 106 18.23 15.98 -3.71
C GLN A 106 18.56 14.57 -4.22
N SER A 107 17.68 13.60 -3.93
CA SER A 107 17.87 12.20 -4.31
C SER A 107 17.22 11.84 -5.64
N GLN A 108 16.63 12.79 -6.35
CA GLN A 108 15.95 12.58 -7.62
C GLN A 108 16.56 13.39 -8.76
N MET A 109 16.33 12.92 -9.99
CA MET A 109 16.62 13.59 -11.25
C MET A 109 15.36 13.61 -12.10
N LYS A 110 15.23 14.62 -12.96
CA LYS A 110 14.15 14.69 -13.92
C LYS A 110 14.66 14.70 -15.35
N LEU A 111 13.81 14.22 -16.26
CA LEU A 111 13.99 14.27 -17.71
C LEU A 111 12.71 14.77 -18.36
N THR A 112 12.82 15.86 -19.14
CA THR A 112 11.80 16.27 -20.09
C THR A 112 12.18 15.71 -21.47
N VAL A 113 11.33 14.86 -22.02
CA VAL A 113 11.55 14.21 -23.33
C VAL A 113 11.15 15.16 -24.45
N ASN A 114 11.91 15.17 -25.57
CA ASN A 114 11.54 15.90 -26.76
C ASN A 114 10.40 15.17 -27.52
N PRO A 115 9.17 15.71 -27.55
CA PRO A 115 8.02 15.01 -28.13
C PRO A 115 8.09 14.82 -29.65
N LYS A 116 9.06 15.50 -30.31
CA LYS A 116 9.33 15.31 -31.76
C LYS A 116 10.19 14.07 -32.03
N GLN A 117 10.87 13.54 -31.02
CA GLN A 117 11.82 12.43 -31.15
C GLN A 117 11.38 11.18 -30.41
N ALA A 118 10.80 11.36 -29.20
CA ALA A 118 10.41 10.27 -28.36
C ALA A 118 9.10 10.54 -27.61
N ASP A 119 8.39 9.48 -27.29
CA ASP A 119 7.20 9.49 -26.44
C ASP A 119 7.62 9.30 -24.97
N ALA A 120 7.26 10.23 -24.09
CA ALA A 120 7.67 10.19 -22.69
C ALA A 120 7.17 8.93 -21.98
N TYR A 121 5.94 8.46 -22.33
CA TYR A 121 5.40 7.26 -21.72
C TYR A 121 6.13 5.99 -22.17
N PHE A 122 6.57 5.94 -23.44
CA PHE A 122 7.43 4.86 -23.95
C PHE A 122 8.75 4.81 -23.18
N ILE A 123 9.41 5.95 -23.01
CA ILE A 123 10.66 6.03 -22.25
C ILE A 123 10.47 5.61 -20.78
N TYR A 124 9.41 6.10 -20.14
CA TYR A 124 9.04 5.67 -18.80
C TYR A 124 8.82 4.15 -18.72
N THR A 125 8.06 3.57 -19.67
CA THR A 125 7.80 2.12 -19.72
C THR A 125 9.09 1.33 -19.91
N TYR A 126 10.02 1.80 -20.75
CA TYR A 126 11.33 1.17 -20.92
C TYR A 126 12.10 1.10 -19.60
N PHE A 127 12.16 2.20 -18.85
CA PHE A 127 12.90 2.24 -17.58
C PHE A 127 12.28 1.41 -16.46
N ARG A 128 11.08 0.92 -16.62
CA ARG A 128 10.44 -0.05 -15.71
C ARG A 128 10.83 -1.50 -16.02
N THR A 129 11.47 -1.78 -17.14
CA THR A 129 11.92 -3.13 -17.51
C THR A 129 13.10 -3.59 -16.65
N ASN A 130 13.22 -4.91 -16.46
CA ASN A 130 14.36 -5.50 -15.74
C ASN A 130 15.70 -5.18 -16.43
N GLU A 131 15.72 -5.10 -17.78
CA GLU A 131 16.90 -4.71 -18.55
C GLU A 131 17.37 -3.30 -18.17
N ALA A 132 16.46 -2.33 -18.15
CA ALA A 132 16.81 -0.95 -17.79
C ALA A 132 17.20 -0.81 -16.30
N LYS A 133 16.55 -1.53 -15.41
CA LYS A 133 16.91 -1.56 -13.98
C LYS A 133 18.32 -2.12 -13.79
N ALA A 134 18.63 -3.25 -14.42
CA ALA A 134 19.99 -3.83 -14.41
C ALA A 134 21.02 -2.86 -15.02
N LEU A 135 20.66 -2.12 -16.09
CA LEU A 135 21.53 -1.10 -16.66
C LEU A 135 21.84 0.02 -15.64
N ILE A 136 20.86 0.49 -14.90
CA ILE A 136 21.04 1.50 -13.85
C ILE A 136 21.94 0.97 -12.74
N GLU A 137 21.68 -0.24 -12.23
CA GLU A 137 22.42 -0.87 -11.15
C GLU A 137 23.88 -1.12 -11.53
N ASN A 138 24.13 -1.65 -12.74
CA ASN A 138 25.50 -1.95 -13.25
C ASN A 138 26.35 -0.68 -13.50
N ASN A 139 25.72 0.47 -13.68
CA ASN A 139 26.41 1.74 -13.87
C ASN A 139 26.41 2.61 -12.60
N ALA A 140 25.93 2.09 -11.47
CA ALA A 140 25.93 2.82 -10.21
C ALA A 140 27.34 3.02 -9.67
N ILE A 141 27.58 4.22 -9.14
CA ILE A 141 28.81 4.55 -8.41
C ILE A 141 28.67 3.95 -7.01
N VAL A 142 29.57 3.04 -6.66
CA VAL A 142 29.62 2.35 -5.38
C VAL A 142 30.72 2.95 -4.51
N GLY A 143 30.30 3.67 -3.47
CA GLY A 143 31.19 4.33 -2.51
C GLY A 143 30.36 4.97 -1.41
N GLY A 144 29.69 4.17 -0.58
CA GLY A 144 28.64 4.57 0.35
C GLY A 144 27.27 4.21 -0.18
N VAL A 145 26.29 5.16 -0.16
CA VAL A 145 24.97 4.90 -0.74
C VAL A 145 25.07 4.86 -2.28
N PRO A 146 24.70 3.74 -2.93
CA PRO A 146 24.76 3.63 -4.38
C PRO A 146 24.00 4.76 -5.07
N HIS A 147 24.58 5.31 -6.13
CA HIS A 147 23.97 6.42 -6.84
C HIS A 147 24.40 6.47 -8.32
N ILE A 148 23.58 7.11 -9.14
CA ILE A 148 23.93 7.52 -10.50
C ILE A 148 23.94 9.06 -10.56
N ASN A 149 24.65 9.62 -11.53
CA ASN A 149 24.66 11.05 -11.77
C ASN A 149 24.03 11.38 -13.13
N LEU A 150 23.85 12.67 -13.41
CA LEU A 150 23.28 13.15 -14.67
C LEU A 150 24.09 12.75 -15.91
N GLY A 151 25.42 12.63 -15.77
CA GLY A 151 26.28 12.18 -16.85
C GLY A 151 25.93 10.73 -17.22
N ILE A 152 25.87 9.85 -16.22
CA ILE A 152 25.50 8.44 -16.41
C ILE A 152 24.10 8.33 -17.04
N LEU A 153 23.10 9.05 -16.49
CA LEU A 153 21.75 9.02 -17.05
C LEU A 153 21.72 9.45 -18.52
N LYS A 154 22.40 10.51 -18.89
CA LYS A 154 22.43 11.03 -20.26
C LYS A 154 23.06 10.06 -21.27
N GLU A 155 24.03 9.26 -20.83
CA GLU A 155 24.74 8.30 -21.66
C GLU A 155 24.00 6.94 -21.79
N PHE A 156 22.91 6.72 -21.05
CA PHE A 156 22.13 5.49 -21.18
C PHE A 156 21.59 5.36 -22.60
N LYS A 157 21.93 4.25 -23.24
CA LYS A 157 21.51 3.89 -24.59
C LYS A 157 20.30 2.97 -24.54
N LEU A 158 19.33 3.26 -25.39
CA LEU A 158 18.14 2.44 -25.56
C LEU A 158 17.82 2.27 -27.05
N ARG A 159 17.12 1.19 -27.36
CA ARG A 159 16.61 0.96 -28.71
C ARG A 159 15.27 1.69 -28.86
N LEU A 160 15.22 2.63 -29.81
CA LEU A 160 14.07 3.49 -30.02
C LEU A 160 13.40 3.14 -31.37
N PRO A 161 12.12 2.72 -31.37
CA PRO A 161 11.33 2.55 -32.57
C PRO A 161 10.91 3.89 -33.16
N PRO A 162 10.36 3.93 -34.40
CA PRO A 162 9.70 5.12 -34.93
C PRO A 162 8.63 5.65 -33.96
N LEU A 163 8.43 6.98 -33.97
CA LEU A 163 7.53 7.64 -32.98
C LEU A 163 6.09 7.09 -33.04
N SER A 164 5.60 6.71 -34.23
CA SER A 164 4.27 6.08 -34.36
C SER A 164 4.17 4.72 -33.64
N GLU A 165 5.24 3.94 -33.67
CA GLU A 165 5.31 2.67 -32.98
C GLU A 165 5.46 2.87 -31.44
N GLN A 166 6.27 3.86 -31.00
CA GLN A 166 6.37 4.24 -29.59
C GLN A 166 4.99 4.58 -29.03
N LYS A 167 4.23 5.45 -29.70
CA LYS A 167 2.88 5.84 -29.28
C LYS A 167 1.93 4.65 -29.17
N ARG A 168 1.97 3.72 -30.13
CA ARG A 168 1.16 2.50 -30.07
C ARG A 168 1.52 1.62 -28.87
N ILE A 169 2.81 1.46 -28.56
CA ILE A 169 3.27 0.73 -27.39
C ILE A 169 2.81 1.45 -26.11
N SER A 170 2.94 2.77 -26.08
CA SER A 170 2.48 3.60 -24.95
C SER A 170 0.99 3.49 -24.70
N GLU A 171 0.15 3.49 -25.73
CA GLU A 171 -1.30 3.32 -25.61
C GLU A 171 -1.66 1.98 -24.94
N VAL A 172 -1.03 0.88 -25.38
CA VAL A 172 -1.24 -0.43 -24.77
C VAL A 172 -0.77 -0.44 -23.31
N SER A 173 0.43 0.08 -23.04
CA SER A 173 0.99 0.14 -21.69
C SER A 173 0.14 1.01 -20.76
N LYS A 174 -0.33 2.18 -21.21
CA LYS A 174 -1.26 3.05 -20.47
C LYS A 174 -2.56 2.33 -20.13
N SER A 175 -3.12 1.59 -21.10
CA SER A 175 -4.36 0.84 -20.88
C SER A 175 -4.19 -0.22 -19.78
N ILE A 176 -3.05 -0.92 -19.76
CA ILE A 176 -2.71 -1.90 -18.72
C ILE A 176 -2.51 -1.21 -17.38
N ASP A 177 -1.72 -0.15 -17.32
CA ASP A 177 -1.45 0.60 -16.08
C ASP A 177 -2.74 1.21 -15.50
N ASN A 178 -3.60 1.77 -16.33
CA ASN A 178 -4.92 2.28 -15.93
C ASN A 178 -5.79 1.17 -15.35
N LYS A 179 -5.78 -0.02 -15.95
CA LYS A 179 -6.53 -1.18 -15.43
C LYS A 179 -5.99 -1.65 -14.08
N ILE A 180 -4.67 -1.68 -13.92
CA ILE A 180 -4.03 -2.02 -12.66
C ILE A 180 -4.40 -1.00 -11.57
N ASN A 181 -4.33 0.30 -11.88
CA ASN A 181 -4.67 1.37 -10.94
C ASN A 181 -6.15 1.34 -10.55
N LEU A 182 -7.05 1.15 -11.53
CA LEU A 182 -8.47 1.01 -11.26
C LEU A 182 -8.76 -0.20 -10.34
N ASN A 183 -8.14 -1.34 -10.62
CA ASN A 183 -8.30 -2.52 -9.76
C ASN A 183 -7.77 -2.27 -8.33
N ARG A 184 -6.67 -1.54 -8.16
CA ARG A 184 -6.16 -1.15 -6.84
C ARG A 184 -7.15 -0.27 -6.09
N GLN A 185 -7.73 0.74 -6.76
CA GLN A 185 -8.73 1.62 -6.17
C GLN A 185 -10.01 0.85 -5.78
N ILE A 186 -10.47 -0.05 -6.65
CA ILE A 186 -11.61 -0.93 -6.36
C ILE A 186 -11.32 -1.78 -5.13
N ASN A 187 -10.16 -2.42 -5.07
CA ASN A 187 -9.77 -3.25 -3.92
C ASN A 187 -9.73 -2.44 -2.63
N GLN A 188 -9.16 -1.24 -2.65
CA GLN A 188 -9.11 -0.35 -1.49
C GLN A 188 -10.52 0.06 -1.05
N THR A 189 -11.40 0.38 -1.99
CA THR A 189 -12.80 0.72 -1.69
C THR A 189 -13.54 -0.47 -1.08
N LEU A 190 -13.39 -1.66 -1.65
CA LEU A 190 -14.01 -2.89 -1.12
C LEU A 190 -13.48 -3.24 0.27
N GLU A 191 -12.21 -3.02 0.52
CA GLU A 191 -11.60 -3.19 1.84
C GLU A 191 -12.22 -2.25 2.87
N GLN A 192 -12.32 -0.96 2.55
CA GLN A 192 -12.95 0.05 3.42
C GLN A 192 -14.44 -0.26 3.66
N MET A 193 -15.17 -0.68 2.62
CA MET A 193 -16.56 -1.09 2.76
C MET A 193 -16.70 -2.30 3.70
N SER A 194 -15.82 -3.31 3.56
CA SER A 194 -15.83 -4.50 4.42
C SER A 194 -15.56 -4.15 5.89
N GLN A 195 -14.59 -3.28 6.14
CA GLN A 195 -14.27 -2.79 7.48
C GLN A 195 -15.44 -1.99 8.09
N THR A 196 -16.03 -1.10 7.30
CA THR A 196 -17.18 -0.29 7.74
C THR A 196 -18.38 -1.18 8.06
N LEU A 197 -18.64 -2.17 7.21
CA LEU A 197 -19.73 -3.12 7.42
C LEU A 197 -19.50 -3.96 8.69
N PHE A 198 -18.28 -4.49 8.85
CA PHE A 198 -17.92 -5.27 10.04
C PHE A 198 -18.07 -4.41 11.31
N LYS A 199 -17.56 -3.19 11.29
CA LYS A 199 -17.69 -2.27 12.43
C LYS A 199 -19.16 -2.00 12.76
N SER A 200 -19.96 -1.67 11.76
CA SER A 200 -21.39 -1.38 11.90
C SER A 200 -22.15 -2.57 12.52
N TRP A 201 -21.88 -3.81 12.09
CA TRP A 201 -22.65 -4.97 12.49
C TRP A 201 -22.16 -5.64 13.77
N PHE A 202 -20.84 -5.71 13.97
CA PHE A 202 -20.22 -6.53 15.01
C PHE A 202 -19.50 -5.72 16.11
N VAL A 203 -19.38 -4.40 15.95
CA VAL A 203 -18.77 -3.52 16.96
C VAL A 203 -19.77 -2.47 17.44
N ASP A 204 -20.41 -1.77 16.52
CA ASP A 204 -21.39 -0.71 16.82
C ASP A 204 -22.82 -1.25 16.96
N PHE A 205 -23.08 -2.50 16.56
CA PHE A 205 -24.36 -3.21 16.62
C PHE A 205 -25.54 -2.47 15.95
N ASP A 206 -25.30 -1.76 14.86
CA ASP A 206 -26.32 -0.96 14.17
C ASP A 206 -27.60 -1.73 13.81
N PRO A 207 -27.54 -2.98 13.29
CA PRO A 207 -28.77 -3.75 13.00
C PRO A 207 -29.58 -4.07 14.24
N VAL A 208 -28.93 -4.29 15.39
CA VAL A 208 -29.60 -4.56 16.68
C VAL A 208 -30.25 -3.28 17.21
N ILE A 209 -29.56 -2.14 17.08
CA ILE A 209 -30.13 -0.82 17.43
C ILE A 209 -31.35 -0.53 16.57
N ASP A 210 -31.26 -0.76 15.24
CA ASP A 210 -32.38 -0.55 14.34
C ASP A 210 -33.59 -1.44 14.70
N ASN A 211 -33.33 -2.71 15.05
CA ASN A 211 -34.39 -3.63 15.50
C ASN A 211 -35.01 -3.20 16.85
N ALA A 212 -34.18 -2.75 17.79
CA ALA A 212 -34.63 -2.25 19.09
C ALA A 212 -35.51 -1.00 18.94
N LEU A 213 -35.09 -0.05 18.09
CA LEU A 213 -35.87 1.17 17.78
C LEU A 213 -37.23 0.84 17.18
N ASP A 214 -37.30 -0.13 16.25
CA ASP A 214 -38.57 -0.51 15.62
C ASP A 214 -39.49 -1.29 16.58
N ALA A 215 -38.90 -2.06 17.48
CA ALA A 215 -39.65 -2.81 18.50
C ALA A 215 -40.07 -1.93 19.73
N GLY A 216 -39.52 -0.72 19.85
CA GLY A 216 -39.72 0.12 21.03
C GLY A 216 -39.00 -0.43 22.28
N ASN A 217 -37.97 -1.25 22.09
CA ASN A 217 -37.18 -1.82 23.19
C ASN A 217 -36.20 -0.79 23.77
N PRO A 218 -35.86 -0.89 25.06
CA PRO A 218 -34.90 0.04 25.67
C PRO A 218 -33.50 -0.20 25.08
N ILE A 219 -32.80 0.91 24.83
CA ILE A 219 -31.41 0.92 24.39
C ILE A 219 -30.55 1.35 25.59
N PRO A 220 -29.48 0.61 25.91
CA PRO A 220 -28.59 0.95 27.02
C PRO A 220 -27.99 2.35 26.90
N GLU A 221 -27.78 3.05 28.04
CA GLU A 221 -27.22 4.39 28.06
C GLU A 221 -25.89 4.50 27.32
N ALA A 222 -25.04 3.50 27.45
CA ALA A 222 -23.75 3.42 26.75
C ALA A 222 -23.86 3.43 25.22
N LEU A 223 -25.02 3.04 24.66
CA LEU A 223 -25.30 2.99 23.22
C LEU A 223 -26.21 4.12 22.72
N GLN A 224 -26.66 5.02 23.59
CA GLN A 224 -27.61 6.09 23.25
C GLN A 224 -27.09 7.04 22.17
N SER A 225 -25.83 7.48 22.26
CA SER A 225 -25.22 8.33 21.24
C SER A 225 -25.19 7.66 19.84
N ARG A 226 -24.98 6.34 19.83
CA ARG A 226 -25.03 5.57 18.58
C ARG A 226 -26.47 5.43 18.08
N ALA A 227 -27.43 5.20 18.95
CA ALA A 227 -28.85 5.13 18.62
C ALA A 227 -29.37 6.45 18.02
N GLU A 228 -28.98 7.59 18.59
CA GLU A 228 -29.31 8.90 18.03
C GLU A 228 -28.73 9.11 16.63
N LEU A 229 -27.48 8.68 16.40
CA LEU A 229 -26.87 8.74 15.09
C LEU A 229 -27.63 7.83 14.11
N ARG A 230 -28.00 6.61 14.52
CA ARG A 230 -28.78 5.68 13.69
C ARG A 230 -30.16 6.26 13.36
N GLN A 231 -30.84 6.88 14.31
CA GLN A 231 -32.13 7.52 14.08
C GLN A 231 -32.02 8.64 13.02
N LYS A 232 -30.96 9.45 13.06
CA LYS A 232 -30.69 10.47 12.03
C LYS A 232 -30.46 9.84 10.65
N VAL A 233 -29.67 8.78 10.58
CA VAL A 233 -29.41 8.04 9.32
C VAL A 233 -30.71 7.45 8.77
N ARG A 234 -31.54 6.83 9.62
CA ARG A 234 -32.82 6.22 9.24
C ARG A 234 -33.84 7.24 8.72
N ASN A 235 -33.76 8.47 9.20
CA ASN A 235 -34.64 9.56 8.75
C ASN A 235 -34.13 10.22 7.46
N SER A 236 -32.97 9.83 6.92
CA SER A 236 -32.46 10.36 5.66
C SER A 236 -33.19 9.76 4.45
N ALA A 237 -33.32 10.55 3.38
CA ALA A 237 -33.97 10.11 2.14
C ALA A 237 -33.27 8.91 1.45
N ASP A 238 -31.97 8.75 1.71
CA ASP A 238 -31.14 7.70 1.10
C ASP A 238 -31.08 6.42 1.95
N PHE A 239 -31.72 6.40 3.11
CA PHE A 239 -31.69 5.21 3.98
C PHE A 239 -32.34 4.02 3.31
N LYS A 240 -31.60 2.93 3.25
CA LYS A 240 -32.08 1.63 2.82
C LYS A 240 -31.97 0.64 3.97
N PRO A 241 -33.08 0.09 4.48
CA PRO A 241 -33.04 -0.92 5.53
C PRO A 241 -32.36 -2.19 5.00
N LEU A 242 -31.78 -2.96 5.91
CA LEU A 242 -31.27 -4.29 5.56
C LEU A 242 -32.39 -5.18 5.01
N PRO A 243 -32.09 -6.07 4.06
CA PRO A 243 -33.02 -7.10 3.62
C PRO A 243 -33.59 -7.87 4.83
N ALA A 244 -34.86 -8.24 4.78
CA ALA A 244 -35.58 -8.83 5.90
C ALA A 244 -34.93 -10.14 6.40
N ASP A 245 -34.46 -10.96 5.49
CA ASP A 245 -33.75 -12.23 5.77
C ASP A 245 -32.43 -11.99 6.54
N ILE A 246 -31.71 -10.93 6.23
CA ILE A 246 -30.48 -10.55 6.96
C ILE A 246 -30.86 -9.93 8.31
N ARG A 247 -31.86 -9.05 8.32
CA ARG A 247 -32.27 -8.33 9.52
C ARG A 247 -32.73 -9.27 10.64
N THR A 248 -33.43 -10.35 10.32
CA THR A 248 -33.91 -11.37 11.27
C THR A 248 -32.76 -12.12 11.97
N LEU A 249 -31.54 -12.06 11.47
CA LEU A 249 -30.39 -12.68 12.13
C LEU A 249 -29.91 -11.88 13.36
N PHE A 250 -30.36 -10.65 13.52
CA PHE A 250 -29.98 -9.77 14.61
C PHE A 250 -31.10 -9.65 15.65
N PRO A 251 -30.81 -9.79 16.97
CA PRO A 251 -31.82 -9.58 18.00
C PRO A 251 -32.27 -8.10 18.06
N ALA A 252 -33.33 -7.86 18.83
CA ALA A 252 -33.84 -6.51 19.10
C ALA A 252 -33.58 -6.04 20.54
N GLU A 253 -32.75 -6.75 21.28
CA GLU A 253 -32.46 -6.51 22.68
C GLU A 253 -30.97 -6.62 22.95
N PHE A 254 -30.53 -6.01 24.06
CA PHE A 254 -29.17 -6.06 24.57
C PHE A 254 -29.09 -6.73 25.92
N GLU A 255 -27.94 -7.27 26.29
CA GLU A 255 -27.64 -7.79 27.62
C GLU A 255 -26.27 -7.28 28.08
N GLU A 256 -26.12 -7.08 29.38
CA GLU A 256 -24.87 -6.62 29.97
C GLU A 256 -23.93 -7.80 30.23
N THR A 257 -22.68 -7.65 29.87
CA THR A 257 -21.63 -8.67 30.03
C THR A 257 -20.34 -8.05 30.56
N GLU A 258 -19.33 -8.88 30.77
CA GLU A 258 -17.98 -8.43 31.16
C GLU A 258 -17.28 -7.51 30.11
N LEU A 259 -17.72 -7.54 28.85
CA LEU A 259 -17.26 -6.66 27.79
C LEU A 259 -18.16 -5.43 27.59
N GLY A 260 -19.13 -5.22 28.46
CA GLY A 260 -20.16 -4.23 28.32
C GLY A 260 -21.43 -4.78 27.66
N TRP A 261 -22.19 -3.90 27.01
CA TRP A 261 -23.46 -4.27 26.38
C TRP A 261 -23.24 -4.94 25.04
N VAL A 262 -23.81 -6.13 24.89
CA VAL A 262 -23.76 -6.92 23.65
C VAL A 262 -25.19 -7.30 23.21
N PRO A 263 -25.38 -7.69 21.93
CA PRO A 263 -26.69 -8.20 21.48
C PRO A 263 -27.12 -9.43 22.28
N LYS A 264 -28.36 -9.46 22.72
CA LYS A 264 -28.91 -10.54 23.55
C LYS A 264 -28.82 -11.90 22.88
N GLY A 265 -28.23 -12.85 23.59
CA GLY A 265 -28.00 -14.22 23.10
C GLY A 265 -26.72 -14.39 22.30
N TRP A 266 -25.97 -13.34 22.06
CA TRP A 266 -24.61 -13.47 21.50
C TRP A 266 -23.64 -13.93 22.58
N ARG A 267 -22.67 -14.75 22.17
CA ARG A 267 -21.70 -15.32 23.13
C ARG A 267 -20.37 -14.59 23.02
N ILE A 268 -19.77 -14.35 24.17
CA ILE A 268 -18.40 -13.88 24.24
C ILE A 268 -17.48 -15.08 24.24
N GLU A 269 -16.69 -15.19 23.19
CA GLU A 269 -15.77 -16.30 22.99
C GLU A 269 -14.33 -15.81 22.88
N SER A 270 -13.37 -16.72 22.94
CA SER A 270 -11.97 -16.38 22.63
C SER A 270 -11.71 -16.50 21.14
N PHE A 271 -10.79 -15.72 20.61
CA PHE A 271 -10.37 -15.80 19.22
C PHE A 271 -9.93 -17.21 18.82
N SER A 272 -9.47 -18.01 19.79
CA SER A 272 -9.15 -19.42 19.58
C SER A 272 -10.33 -20.28 19.12
N GLU A 273 -11.59 -19.83 19.31
CA GLU A 273 -12.75 -20.60 18.85
C GLU A 273 -12.94 -20.54 17.34
N ILE A 274 -12.51 -19.44 16.71
CA ILE A 274 -12.64 -19.24 15.27
C ILE A 274 -11.32 -19.44 14.50
N ALA A 275 -10.17 -19.39 15.19
CA ALA A 275 -8.85 -19.42 14.58
C ALA A 275 -7.88 -20.36 15.33
N GLN A 276 -6.93 -20.89 14.59
CA GLN A 276 -5.80 -21.65 15.15
C GLN A 276 -4.47 -21.14 14.60
N LEU A 277 -3.41 -21.25 15.42
CA LEU A 277 -2.05 -20.96 14.98
C LEU A 277 -1.50 -22.13 14.14
N VAL A 278 -1.03 -21.83 12.96
CA VAL A 278 -0.29 -22.78 12.11
C VAL A 278 1.18 -22.79 12.55
N LYS A 279 1.71 -24.00 12.86
CA LYS A 279 3.11 -24.21 13.32
C LYS A 279 3.87 -25.11 12.35
N GLU A 280 3.79 -24.81 11.07
CA GLU A 280 4.49 -25.56 10.03
C GLU A 280 5.82 -24.88 9.71
N ASN A 281 6.90 -25.41 10.25
CA ASN A 281 8.25 -24.88 10.01
C ASN A 281 8.89 -25.53 8.80
N VAL A 282 9.53 -24.73 7.93
CA VAL A 282 10.31 -25.18 6.78
C VAL A 282 11.76 -24.82 7.04
N LYS A 283 12.64 -25.83 7.01
CA LYS A 283 14.09 -25.61 7.15
C LYS A 283 14.65 -24.93 5.91
N SER A 284 15.69 -24.13 6.08
CA SER A 284 16.34 -23.42 4.98
C SER A 284 16.78 -24.33 3.83
N GLU A 285 17.23 -25.54 4.15
CA GLU A 285 17.69 -26.57 3.19
C GLU A 285 16.56 -27.17 2.34
N ASP A 286 15.31 -27.11 2.83
CA ASP A 286 14.11 -27.65 2.17
C ASP A 286 13.37 -26.59 1.36
N ILE A 287 13.83 -25.33 1.34
CA ILE A 287 13.15 -24.23 0.65
C ILE A 287 13.44 -24.30 -0.86
N SER A 288 12.38 -24.53 -1.64
CA SER A 288 12.46 -24.42 -3.11
C SER A 288 12.71 -22.99 -3.56
N SER A 289 13.56 -22.79 -4.56
CA SER A 289 13.88 -21.47 -5.14
C SER A 289 12.65 -20.73 -5.67
N GLU A 290 11.64 -21.45 -6.11
CA GLU A 290 10.45 -20.90 -6.77
C GLU A 290 9.25 -20.71 -5.82
N VAL A 291 9.37 -21.11 -4.55
CA VAL A 291 8.28 -20.93 -3.58
C VAL A 291 8.07 -19.44 -3.28
N HIS A 292 6.82 -19.00 -3.18
CA HIS A 292 6.50 -17.62 -2.80
C HIS A 292 6.95 -17.35 -1.36
N TYR A 293 7.69 -16.27 -1.15
CA TYR A 293 8.13 -15.81 0.15
C TYR A 293 7.45 -14.51 0.55
N VAL A 294 6.93 -14.45 1.77
CA VAL A 294 6.35 -13.23 2.35
C VAL A 294 7.15 -12.82 3.59
N GLY A 295 7.86 -11.72 3.49
CA GLY A 295 8.50 -11.04 4.63
C GLY A 295 7.62 -9.91 5.17
N LEU A 296 8.03 -9.31 6.29
CA LEU A 296 7.34 -8.12 6.82
C LEU A 296 7.35 -6.94 5.84
N GLU A 297 8.35 -6.86 4.99
CA GLU A 297 8.48 -5.86 3.92
C GLU A 297 7.39 -5.97 2.85
N HIS A 298 6.81 -7.14 2.66
CA HIS A 298 5.75 -7.41 1.69
C HIS A 298 4.33 -7.18 2.26
N LEU A 299 4.20 -7.06 3.59
CA LEU A 299 2.95 -6.72 4.25
C LEU A 299 2.83 -5.19 4.35
N GLU A 300 1.89 -4.62 3.61
CA GLU A 300 1.59 -3.20 3.69
C GLU A 300 0.86 -2.87 4.99
N ARG A 301 1.02 -1.63 5.47
CA ARG A 301 0.32 -1.18 6.68
C ARG A 301 -1.14 -0.92 6.38
N LYS A 302 -2.04 -1.45 7.20
CA LYS A 302 -3.50 -1.26 7.07
C LYS A 302 -4.03 -1.65 5.69
N HIS A 303 -3.45 -2.71 5.10
CA HIS A 303 -3.93 -3.36 3.88
C HIS A 303 -4.04 -4.86 4.13
N ILE A 304 -5.22 -5.43 3.80
CA ILE A 304 -5.50 -6.83 4.08
C ILE A 304 -5.07 -7.78 2.96
N PHE A 305 -4.68 -7.27 1.81
CA PHE A 305 -4.25 -8.07 0.67
C PHE A 305 -2.76 -7.94 0.41
N ILE A 306 -2.12 -9.04 0.00
CA ILE A 306 -0.72 -9.07 -0.40
C ILE A 306 -0.63 -8.65 -1.85
N THR A 307 0.13 -7.59 -2.12
CA THR A 307 0.36 -7.05 -3.46
C THR A 307 1.74 -7.38 -4.00
N ASN A 308 2.67 -7.75 -3.11
CA ASN A 308 4.06 -8.05 -3.45
C ASN A 308 4.58 -9.23 -2.63
N TYR A 309 5.53 -9.98 -3.17
CA TYR A 309 6.18 -11.12 -2.52
C TYR A 309 7.56 -11.39 -3.15
N GLY A 310 8.43 -12.05 -2.40
CA GLY A 310 9.72 -12.54 -2.88
C GLY A 310 9.65 -14.02 -3.26
N ASN A 311 10.82 -14.60 -3.50
CA ASN A 311 10.99 -16.02 -3.84
C ASN A 311 11.83 -16.74 -2.80
N GLY A 312 11.74 -18.08 -2.76
CA GLY A 312 12.54 -18.90 -1.87
C GLY A 312 14.04 -18.74 -2.06
N ARG A 313 14.51 -18.41 -3.28
CA ARG A 313 15.92 -18.11 -3.57
C ARG A 313 16.47 -16.91 -2.79
N ASP A 314 15.61 -16.01 -2.32
CA ASP A 314 16.00 -14.78 -1.65
C ASP A 314 16.16 -14.97 -0.13
N VAL A 315 15.97 -16.19 0.37
CA VAL A 315 15.99 -16.48 1.81
C VAL A 315 16.96 -17.62 2.17
N SER A 316 17.65 -17.45 3.31
CA SER A 316 18.69 -18.36 3.77
C SER A 316 18.46 -18.90 5.20
N SER A 317 17.30 -18.66 5.79
CA SER A 317 16.97 -19.09 7.15
C SER A 317 15.61 -19.79 7.20
N ASN A 318 15.37 -20.56 8.25
CA ASN A 318 14.10 -21.26 8.46
C ASN A 318 12.91 -20.31 8.35
N LYS A 319 11.81 -20.80 7.84
CA LYS A 319 10.57 -20.06 7.58
C LYS A 319 9.36 -20.80 8.13
N SER A 320 8.21 -20.15 8.14
CA SER A 320 6.91 -20.77 8.44
C SER A 320 6.12 -20.97 7.15
N ALA A 321 5.51 -22.13 6.96
CA ALA A 321 4.63 -22.35 5.82
C ALA A 321 3.24 -21.78 6.07
N PHE A 322 2.58 -21.38 4.98
CA PHE A 322 1.17 -20.98 4.97
C PHE A 322 0.45 -21.50 3.73
N ASN A 323 -0.84 -21.69 3.85
CA ASN A 323 -1.70 -22.09 2.76
C ASN A 323 -2.53 -20.91 2.25
N LYS A 324 -3.01 -21.01 1.01
CA LYS A 324 -3.96 -20.05 0.44
C LYS A 324 -5.17 -19.86 1.37
N GLY A 325 -5.44 -18.62 1.75
CA GLY A 325 -6.52 -18.21 2.62
C GLY A 325 -6.17 -18.19 4.11
N ASP A 326 -4.93 -18.50 4.48
CA ASP A 326 -4.43 -18.22 5.82
C ASP A 326 -4.26 -16.72 6.03
N LEU A 327 -4.32 -16.29 7.27
CA LEU A 327 -4.09 -14.90 7.68
C LEU A 327 -2.67 -14.76 8.24
N LEU A 328 -1.93 -13.81 7.71
CA LEU A 328 -0.60 -13.44 8.17
C LEU A 328 -0.70 -12.21 9.07
N PHE A 329 -0.11 -12.31 10.27
CA PHE A 329 -0.03 -11.21 11.24
C PHE A 329 1.42 -10.92 11.59
N GLY A 330 1.90 -9.71 11.30
CA GLY A 330 3.24 -9.25 11.67
C GLY A 330 3.37 -9.11 13.19
N LYS A 331 3.99 -10.11 13.86
CA LYS A 331 4.15 -10.09 15.32
C LYS A 331 5.20 -9.09 15.80
N LEU A 332 6.20 -8.76 14.97
CA LEU A 332 7.23 -7.78 15.27
C LEU A 332 6.68 -6.37 15.10
N ARG A 333 6.72 -5.56 16.17
CA ARG A 333 6.19 -4.21 16.20
C ARG A 333 4.73 -4.16 15.72
N PRO A 334 3.78 -4.77 16.46
CA PRO A 334 2.39 -4.94 16.03
C PRO A 334 1.71 -3.62 15.64
N TYR A 335 2.14 -2.50 16.25
CA TYR A 335 1.63 -1.17 15.93
C TYR A 335 1.85 -0.73 14.46
N PHE A 336 2.66 -1.45 13.69
CA PHE A 336 2.73 -1.25 12.24
C PHE A 336 1.48 -1.75 11.50
N HIS A 337 0.61 -2.47 12.17
CA HIS A 337 -0.66 -2.96 11.64
C HIS A 337 -0.48 -3.71 10.31
N LYS A 338 0.39 -4.72 10.32
CA LYS A 338 0.71 -5.55 9.16
C LYS A 338 -0.05 -6.85 9.23
N VAL A 339 -1.17 -6.91 8.52
CA VAL A 339 -2.11 -8.05 8.50
C VAL A 339 -2.52 -8.32 7.07
N ALA A 340 -2.49 -9.57 6.60
CA ALA A 340 -2.94 -9.87 5.26
C ALA A 340 -3.49 -11.29 5.10
N ILE A 341 -4.47 -11.45 4.21
CA ILE A 341 -4.96 -12.75 3.73
C ILE A 341 -4.12 -13.19 2.54
N THR A 342 -3.73 -14.45 2.53
CA THR A 342 -2.87 -15.00 1.47
C THR A 342 -3.68 -15.45 0.25
N PRO A 343 -3.40 -14.92 -0.96
CA PRO A 343 -4.05 -15.38 -2.19
C PRO A 343 -3.42 -16.64 -2.80
N PHE A 344 -2.28 -17.08 -2.26
CA PHE A 344 -1.49 -18.25 -2.67
C PHE A 344 -0.94 -18.98 -1.44
N SER A 345 -0.35 -20.15 -1.64
CA SER A 345 0.43 -20.86 -0.61
C SER A 345 1.90 -20.56 -0.75
N GLY A 346 2.65 -20.60 0.36
CA GLY A 346 4.08 -20.27 0.36
C GLY A 346 4.71 -20.34 1.74
N ILE A 347 5.78 -19.60 1.90
CA ILE A 347 6.52 -19.48 3.17
C ILE A 347 6.59 -18.01 3.61
N CYS A 348 6.64 -17.78 4.91
CA CYS A 348 6.77 -16.42 5.45
C CYS A 348 7.87 -16.32 6.51
N SER A 349 8.28 -15.10 6.83
CA SER A 349 9.20 -14.80 7.91
C SER A 349 8.70 -15.38 9.24
N THR A 350 9.61 -15.86 10.08
CA THR A 350 9.28 -16.29 11.45
C THR A 350 8.80 -15.13 12.37
N ASP A 351 8.95 -13.88 11.93
CA ASP A 351 8.35 -12.71 12.59
C ASP A 351 6.89 -12.44 12.16
N ILE A 352 6.30 -13.38 11.42
CA ILE A 352 4.90 -13.39 11.02
C ILE A 352 4.22 -14.61 11.67
N LEU A 353 3.08 -14.39 12.30
CA LEU A 353 2.20 -15.44 12.77
C LEU A 353 1.23 -15.83 11.67
N VAL A 354 1.00 -17.13 11.50
CA VAL A 354 0.06 -17.69 10.53
C VAL A 354 -1.17 -18.18 11.27
N PHE A 355 -2.32 -17.53 11.06
CA PHE A 355 -3.59 -17.99 11.59
C PHE A 355 -4.43 -18.64 10.49
N ARG A 356 -5.05 -19.75 10.82
CA ARG A 356 -5.98 -20.47 9.95
C ARG A 356 -7.35 -20.52 10.62
N ALA A 357 -8.38 -20.15 9.88
CA ALA A 357 -9.75 -20.30 10.38
C ALA A 357 -10.05 -21.78 10.61
N LYS A 358 -10.68 -22.09 11.75
CA LYS A 358 -11.07 -23.48 12.09
C LYS A 358 -12.11 -24.02 11.12
N GLU A 359 -13.02 -23.13 10.67
CA GLU A 359 -14.06 -23.45 9.69
C GLU A 359 -14.05 -22.42 8.55
N LYS A 360 -14.47 -22.84 7.37
CA LYS A 360 -14.44 -21.99 6.16
C LYS A 360 -15.25 -20.70 6.34
N TYR A 361 -16.37 -20.74 7.03
CA TYR A 361 -17.24 -19.58 7.27
C TYR A 361 -16.66 -18.59 8.27
N TYR A 362 -15.69 -18.98 9.10
CA TYR A 362 -14.99 -18.06 9.99
C TYR A 362 -13.90 -17.21 9.33
N LYS A 363 -13.53 -17.50 8.06
CA LYS A 363 -12.40 -16.78 7.40
C LYS A 363 -12.56 -15.26 7.41
N SER A 364 -13.73 -14.79 7.00
CA SER A 364 -13.99 -13.35 6.92
C SER A 364 -14.06 -12.74 8.32
N LEU A 365 -14.72 -13.41 9.24
CA LEU A 365 -14.84 -12.96 10.64
C LEU A 365 -13.47 -12.86 11.30
N MET A 366 -12.65 -13.91 11.20
CA MET A 366 -11.28 -13.96 11.69
C MET A 366 -10.45 -12.79 11.13
N ALA A 367 -10.52 -12.58 9.82
CA ALA A 367 -9.75 -11.56 9.15
C ALA A 367 -10.17 -10.15 9.62
N MET A 368 -11.46 -9.88 9.74
CA MET A 368 -11.96 -8.58 10.16
C MET A 368 -11.63 -8.29 11.62
N TYR A 369 -11.73 -9.25 12.54
CA TYR A 369 -11.31 -9.05 13.93
C TYR A 369 -9.83 -8.71 14.03
N VAL A 370 -8.96 -9.50 13.38
CA VAL A 370 -7.50 -9.28 13.44
C VAL A 370 -7.09 -7.95 12.78
N PHE A 371 -7.91 -7.45 11.86
CA PHE A 371 -7.66 -6.19 11.17
C PHE A 371 -8.19 -4.96 11.92
N THR A 372 -8.86 -5.11 13.06
CA THR A 372 -9.30 -3.97 13.87
C THR A 372 -8.13 -3.29 14.57
N ASP A 373 -8.24 -1.98 14.80
CA ASP A 373 -7.27 -1.22 15.60
C ASP A 373 -7.25 -1.73 17.07
N GLU A 374 -8.38 -2.23 17.59
CA GLU A 374 -8.53 -2.81 18.93
C GLU A 374 -7.71 -4.10 19.09
N PHE A 375 -7.78 -5.02 18.10
CA PHE A 375 -6.96 -6.24 18.13
C PHE A 375 -5.47 -5.91 18.05
N VAL A 376 -5.09 -4.97 17.21
CA VAL A 376 -3.69 -4.52 17.07
C VAL A 376 -3.21 -3.81 18.34
N ALA A 377 -4.05 -2.99 18.97
CA ALA A 377 -3.75 -2.38 20.27
C ALA A 377 -3.56 -3.44 21.36
N TYR A 378 -4.43 -4.45 21.41
CA TYR A 378 -4.28 -5.59 22.31
C TYR A 378 -2.98 -6.36 22.05
N ALA A 379 -2.65 -6.63 20.78
CA ALA A 379 -1.41 -7.28 20.41
C ALA A 379 -0.18 -6.46 20.84
N ASN A 380 -0.23 -5.14 20.71
CA ASN A 380 0.83 -4.25 21.14
C ASN A 380 0.99 -4.22 22.67
N LEU A 381 -0.11 -4.16 23.42
CA LEU A 381 -0.11 -4.19 24.89
C LEU A 381 0.47 -5.51 25.45
N ARG A 382 0.23 -6.63 24.76
CA ARG A 382 0.71 -7.97 25.14
C ARG A 382 2.07 -8.33 24.54
N SER A 383 2.72 -7.39 23.84
CA SER A 383 4.03 -7.65 23.24
C SER A 383 5.16 -7.55 24.24
N ILE A 384 6.21 -8.36 24.04
CA ILE A 384 7.40 -8.43 24.88
C ILE A 384 8.58 -7.80 24.17
N GLY A 385 9.37 -7.01 24.88
CA GLY A 385 10.57 -6.34 24.38
C GLY A 385 10.41 -4.84 24.18
N THR A 386 11.44 -4.07 24.51
CA THR A 386 11.39 -2.59 24.48
C THR A 386 11.73 -2.00 23.10
N ARG A 387 12.80 -2.48 22.47
CA ARG A 387 13.23 -1.97 21.14
C ARG A 387 12.54 -2.67 19.96
N MET A 388 12.24 -3.96 20.14
CA MET A 388 11.64 -4.81 19.11
C MET A 388 10.49 -5.63 19.72
N PRO A 389 9.38 -4.98 20.11
CA PRO A 389 8.27 -5.67 20.75
C PRO A 389 7.68 -6.73 19.81
N ARG A 390 7.42 -7.92 20.36
CA ARG A 390 6.81 -9.05 19.64
C ARG A 390 5.58 -9.53 20.35
N ALA A 391 4.48 -9.63 19.64
CA ALA A 391 3.26 -10.25 20.11
C ALA A 391 3.39 -11.77 20.19
N GLU A 392 2.82 -12.36 21.24
CA GLU A 392 2.81 -13.81 21.44
C GLU A 392 1.48 -14.41 20.97
N ALA A 393 1.55 -15.41 20.10
CA ALA A 393 0.35 -16.06 19.53
C ALA A 393 -0.62 -16.57 20.61
N LYS A 394 -0.07 -17.14 21.70
CA LYS A 394 -0.87 -17.66 22.83
C LYS A 394 -1.74 -16.58 23.49
N ASP A 395 -1.28 -15.34 23.50
CA ASP A 395 -2.04 -14.23 24.08
C ASP A 395 -3.05 -13.69 23.06
N LEU A 396 -2.69 -13.62 21.77
CA LEU A 396 -3.63 -13.22 20.74
C LEU A 396 -4.82 -14.17 20.61
N LEU A 397 -4.60 -15.47 20.78
CA LEU A 397 -5.69 -16.47 20.78
C LEU A 397 -6.68 -16.31 21.95
N LYS A 398 -6.32 -15.59 23.02
CA LYS A 398 -7.22 -15.25 24.15
C LYS A 398 -8.01 -13.97 23.92
N TYR A 399 -7.78 -13.26 22.81
CA TYR A 399 -8.55 -12.05 22.53
C TYR A 399 -10.04 -12.37 22.53
N ARG A 400 -10.84 -11.53 23.21
CA ARG A 400 -12.28 -11.75 23.35
C ARG A 400 -13.01 -11.18 22.16
N ILE A 401 -13.88 -11.98 21.58
CA ILE A 401 -14.74 -11.64 20.44
C ILE A 401 -16.20 -11.90 20.84
N VAL A 402 -17.09 -11.20 20.17
CA VAL A 402 -18.54 -11.33 20.39
C VAL A 402 -19.19 -12.04 19.23
#